data_66b0741c7fae2494c34730bdf2d4cd40
#
_entry.id   66b0741c7fae2494c34730bdf2d4cd40
#
_cell.length_a   1.000
_cell.length_b   1.000
_cell.length_c   1.000
_cell.angle_alpha   90.00
_cell.angle_beta   90.00
_cell.angle_gamma   90.00
#
_symmetry.space_group_name_H-M   'P 1'
#
loop_
_entity.id
_entity.type
_entity.pdbx_description
1 polymer ?
#
loop_
_entity_poly.entity_id
_entity_poly.type
_entity_poly.pdbx_seq_one_letter_code
_entity_poly.pdbx_strand_id
1 'polypeptide(L)'
;MTKANFAEMLQRDVTEKVGARVQEQNVRILTIDIENSPNLAHVWGLWENNVSLSQLMESGEVISFAAKWVGDPEVLFYSNFHDGHTAMIQRAWELINEADIVVGYNSQGFDMKHLQREFLLANLGPTTPYKNVDLLHAVKRQFRFVSNKLDYVVQALKLGAKTAHAGHTLWVQCMAGDKDAWERMKEYNMQDVVITEKLYFRILPWIEKHPHIGMYMDTDHDRCPFCGAAALELDKSTTAKAYVSTYNLYKCTECSGWSKSTFRGRAEDKLFVAKVKVSQ
;
A
#
# COMPACT_ATOMS: atom_id res chain seq x y z
N MET A 1 -18.60 -4.01 26.66
CA MET A 1 -17.82 -4.01 25.40
C MET A 1 -16.51 -4.73 25.64
N THR A 2 -16.20 -5.73 24.84
CA THR A 2 -14.88 -6.38 24.91
C THR A 2 -13.82 -5.43 24.32
N LYS A 3 -12.53 -5.59 24.74
CA LYS A 3 -11.43 -4.78 24.17
C LYS A 3 -11.33 -4.93 22.63
N ALA A 4 -11.71 -6.08 22.09
CA ALA A 4 -11.77 -6.33 20.65
C ALA A 4 -12.83 -5.45 19.96
N ASN A 5 -14.05 -5.40 20.48
CA ASN A 5 -15.13 -4.58 19.91
C ASN A 5 -14.82 -3.08 19.94
N PHE A 6 -14.09 -2.63 20.97
CA PHE A 6 -13.67 -1.23 21.07
C PHE A 6 -12.60 -0.89 20.02
N ALA A 7 -11.62 -1.78 19.79
CA ALA A 7 -10.58 -1.59 18.79
C ALA A 7 -11.13 -1.59 17.36
N GLU A 8 -12.09 -2.48 17.06
CA GLU A 8 -12.78 -2.52 15.76
C GLU A 8 -13.61 -1.25 15.51
N MET A 9 -14.31 -0.78 16.55
CA MET A 9 -15.09 0.47 16.46
C MET A 9 -14.19 1.67 16.19
N LEU A 10 -13.07 1.81 16.88
CA LEU A 10 -12.11 2.91 16.65
C LEU A 10 -11.50 2.85 15.24
N GLN A 11 -11.18 1.65 14.75
CA GLN A 11 -10.62 1.48 13.42
C GLN A 11 -11.62 1.84 12.33
N ARG A 12 -12.89 1.41 12.47
CA ARG A 12 -13.96 1.74 11.55
C ARG A 12 -14.18 3.26 11.49
N ASP A 13 -14.19 3.91 12.64
CA ASP A 13 -14.32 5.37 12.76
C ASP A 13 -13.18 6.11 12.03
N VAL A 14 -11.93 5.67 12.18
CA VAL A 14 -10.79 6.27 11.48
C VAL A 14 -10.91 6.07 9.97
N THR A 15 -11.27 4.87 9.50
CA THR A 15 -11.42 4.56 8.06
C THR A 15 -12.50 5.44 7.43
N GLU A 16 -13.66 5.54 8.05
CA GLU A 16 -14.78 6.35 7.55
C GLU A 16 -14.43 7.84 7.52
N LYS A 17 -13.82 8.37 8.58
CA LYS A 17 -13.41 9.77 8.66
C LYS A 17 -12.32 10.14 7.65
N VAL A 18 -11.31 9.27 7.47
CA VAL A 18 -10.26 9.50 6.46
C VAL A 18 -10.87 9.40 5.07
N GLY A 19 -11.69 8.38 4.80
CA GLY A 19 -12.36 8.21 3.52
C GLY A 19 -13.19 9.44 3.11
N ALA A 20 -14.06 9.92 4.00
CA ALA A 20 -14.86 11.13 3.74
C ALA A 20 -13.98 12.35 3.47
N ARG A 21 -12.90 12.52 4.24
CA ARG A 21 -11.99 13.67 4.13
C ARG A 21 -11.22 13.68 2.83
N VAL A 22 -10.67 12.53 2.41
CA VAL A 22 -9.93 12.47 1.15
C VAL A 22 -10.84 12.69 -0.06
N GLN A 23 -12.10 12.24 -0.02
CA GLN A 23 -13.08 12.53 -1.05
C GLN A 23 -13.44 14.02 -1.09
N GLU A 24 -13.76 14.63 0.06
CA GLU A 24 -14.09 16.06 0.15
C GLU A 24 -12.96 16.94 -0.38
N GLN A 25 -11.71 16.57 -0.10
CA GLN A 25 -10.50 17.33 -0.47
C GLN A 25 -9.87 16.85 -1.78
N ASN A 26 -10.57 15.97 -2.50
CA ASN A 26 -10.10 15.40 -3.78
C ASN A 26 -8.70 14.78 -3.74
N VAL A 27 -8.30 14.20 -2.60
CA VAL A 27 -7.04 13.45 -2.49
C VAL A 27 -7.25 12.04 -3.02
N ARG A 28 -6.47 11.64 -3.99
CA ARG A 28 -6.63 10.37 -4.71
C ARG A 28 -5.70 9.30 -4.16
N ILE A 29 -6.22 8.44 -3.26
CA ILE A 29 -5.48 7.31 -2.68
C ILE A 29 -6.06 6.02 -3.28
N LEU A 30 -5.23 5.29 -4.04
CA LEU A 30 -5.59 4.05 -4.71
C LEU A 30 -4.97 2.86 -3.97
N THR A 31 -5.77 1.91 -3.52
CA THR A 31 -5.29 0.57 -3.14
C THR A 31 -5.39 -0.33 -4.36
N ILE A 32 -4.31 -1.04 -4.70
CA ILE A 32 -4.23 -1.90 -5.89
C ILE A 32 -3.47 -3.20 -5.59
N ASP A 33 -3.88 -4.27 -6.24
CA ASP A 33 -3.27 -5.61 -6.19
C ASP A 33 -3.42 -6.29 -7.55
N ILE A 34 -2.39 -6.98 -8.02
CA ILE A 34 -2.37 -7.64 -9.33
C ILE A 34 -2.18 -9.15 -9.20
N GLU A 35 -2.63 -9.88 -10.22
CA GLU A 35 -2.32 -11.29 -10.39
C GLU A 35 -1.57 -11.52 -11.70
N ASN A 36 -0.53 -12.34 -11.63
CA ASN A 36 0.29 -12.69 -12.78
C ASN A 36 0.09 -14.16 -13.17
N SER A 37 0.13 -14.44 -14.47
CA SER A 37 0.34 -15.80 -14.93
C SER A 37 1.74 -16.30 -14.55
N PRO A 38 1.93 -17.59 -14.29
CA PRO A 38 3.26 -18.16 -14.16
C PRO A 38 3.99 -18.16 -15.52
N ASN A 39 5.32 -18.18 -15.47
CA ASN A 39 6.11 -18.51 -16.66
C ASN A 39 5.87 -19.95 -17.08
N LEU A 40 5.83 -20.21 -18.38
CA LEU A 40 5.83 -21.56 -18.95
C LEU A 40 7.22 -21.87 -19.48
N ALA A 41 7.78 -23.00 -19.04
CA ALA A 41 9.12 -23.40 -19.44
C ALA A 41 9.27 -24.92 -19.55
N HIS A 42 10.13 -25.39 -20.44
CA HIS A 42 10.55 -26.79 -20.50
C HIS A 42 11.64 -27.06 -19.45
N VAL A 43 11.43 -28.08 -18.64
CA VAL A 43 12.38 -28.52 -17.61
C VAL A 43 12.67 -29.99 -17.73
N TRP A 44 13.91 -30.43 -17.46
CA TRP A 44 14.33 -31.81 -17.54
C TRP A 44 13.99 -32.62 -16.27
N GLY A 45 13.75 -31.94 -15.15
CA GLY A 45 13.41 -32.58 -13.88
C GLY A 45 12.44 -31.68 -13.08
N LEU A 46 11.91 -32.18 -11.96
CA LEU A 46 10.99 -31.44 -11.10
C LEU A 46 11.69 -30.66 -9.98
N TRP A 47 12.93 -31.00 -9.68
CA TRP A 47 13.67 -30.43 -8.53
C TRP A 47 14.91 -29.68 -9.00
N GLU A 48 15.29 -28.65 -8.25
CA GLU A 48 16.52 -27.86 -8.47
C GLU A 48 16.70 -27.32 -9.89
N ASN A 49 15.59 -26.89 -10.53
CA ASN A 49 15.66 -26.37 -11.89
C ASN A 49 16.10 -24.91 -11.93
N ASN A 50 17.25 -24.67 -12.56
CA ASN A 50 17.64 -23.35 -13.06
C ASN A 50 17.17 -23.26 -14.52
N VAL A 51 16.09 -22.53 -14.76
CA VAL A 51 15.52 -22.37 -16.10
C VAL A 51 16.29 -21.30 -16.87
N SER A 52 16.91 -21.68 -17.98
CA SER A 52 17.54 -20.73 -18.89
C SER A 52 16.52 -20.04 -19.78
N LEU A 53 16.86 -18.86 -20.34
CA LEU A 53 15.98 -18.16 -21.27
C LEU A 53 15.61 -19.00 -22.51
N SER A 54 16.50 -19.90 -22.94
CA SER A 54 16.22 -20.83 -24.05
C SER A 54 15.18 -21.90 -23.74
N GLN A 55 14.88 -22.15 -22.47
CA GLN A 55 13.85 -23.08 -22.03
C GLN A 55 12.51 -22.37 -21.78
N LEU A 56 12.50 -21.03 -21.71
CA LEU A 56 11.30 -20.27 -21.52
C LEU A 56 10.42 -20.32 -22.76
N MET A 57 9.20 -20.81 -22.61
CA MET A 57 8.21 -20.88 -23.70
C MET A 57 7.35 -19.63 -23.71
N GLU A 58 6.88 -19.21 -22.54
CA GLU A 58 6.05 -18.03 -22.35
C GLU A 58 6.46 -17.29 -21.07
N SER A 59 6.61 -15.98 -21.18
CA SER A 59 6.83 -15.13 -20.00
C SER A 59 5.50 -14.81 -19.34
N GLY A 60 5.45 -14.91 -18.02
CA GLY A 60 4.28 -14.51 -17.27
C GLY A 60 3.94 -13.03 -17.49
N GLU A 61 2.65 -12.74 -17.56
CA GLU A 61 2.08 -11.40 -17.74
C GLU A 61 1.06 -11.09 -16.64
N VAL A 62 0.66 -9.83 -16.50
CA VAL A 62 -0.45 -9.46 -15.62
C VAL A 62 -1.75 -9.97 -16.24
N ILE A 63 -2.50 -10.81 -15.51
CA ILE A 63 -3.76 -11.40 -15.97
C ILE A 63 -4.99 -10.76 -15.36
N SER A 64 -4.87 -10.16 -14.19
CA SER A 64 -5.92 -9.34 -13.58
C SER A 64 -5.33 -8.33 -12.61
N PHE A 65 -6.13 -7.34 -12.30
CA PHE A 65 -5.92 -6.48 -11.14
C PHE A 65 -7.25 -6.10 -10.50
N ALA A 66 -7.21 -5.89 -9.19
CA ALA A 66 -8.28 -5.22 -8.47
C ALA A 66 -7.76 -3.89 -7.90
N ALA A 67 -8.63 -2.89 -7.82
CA ALA A 67 -8.28 -1.59 -7.29
C ALA A 67 -9.46 -0.95 -6.55
N LYS A 68 -9.17 -0.10 -5.56
CA LYS A 68 -10.19 0.60 -4.77
C LYS A 68 -9.70 1.98 -4.39
N TRP A 69 -10.51 2.98 -4.62
CA TRP A 69 -10.28 4.32 -4.10
C TRP A 69 -10.64 4.39 -2.63
N VAL A 70 -9.78 4.98 -1.83
CA VAL A 70 -10.08 5.23 -0.41
C VAL A 70 -11.29 6.16 -0.31
N GLY A 71 -12.27 5.75 0.49
CA GLY A 71 -13.55 6.44 0.65
C GLY A 71 -14.65 5.98 -0.32
N ASP A 72 -14.33 5.32 -1.43
CA ASP A 72 -15.30 4.73 -2.33
C ASP A 72 -15.63 3.29 -1.88
N PRO A 73 -16.89 2.89 -1.80
CA PRO A 73 -17.26 1.51 -1.48
C PRO A 73 -16.97 0.53 -2.63
N GLU A 74 -16.86 1.01 -3.87
CA GLU A 74 -16.69 0.18 -5.05
C GLU A 74 -15.26 -0.39 -5.10
N VAL A 75 -15.18 -1.69 -5.43
CA VAL A 75 -13.92 -2.37 -5.77
C VAL A 75 -13.94 -2.67 -7.26
N LEU A 76 -13.03 -2.08 -7.98
CA LEU A 76 -12.85 -2.29 -9.42
C LEU A 76 -12.10 -3.60 -9.65
N PHE A 77 -12.48 -4.33 -10.69
CA PHE A 77 -11.78 -5.53 -11.15
C PHE A 77 -11.69 -5.54 -12.66
N TYR A 78 -10.51 -5.81 -13.19
CA TYR A 78 -10.24 -5.95 -14.62
C TYR A 78 -9.38 -7.18 -14.86
N SER A 79 -9.60 -7.88 -15.97
CA SER A 79 -8.83 -9.05 -16.34
C SER A 79 -8.64 -9.16 -17.85
N ASN A 80 -7.61 -9.91 -18.26
CA ASN A 80 -7.41 -10.23 -19.67
C ASN A 80 -8.56 -11.06 -20.26
N PHE A 81 -9.28 -11.80 -19.41
CA PHE A 81 -10.43 -12.64 -19.80
C PHE A 81 -11.69 -11.81 -20.05
N HIS A 82 -12.02 -10.86 -19.17
CA HIS A 82 -13.27 -10.10 -19.28
C HIS A 82 -13.14 -8.87 -20.17
N ASP A 83 -11.99 -8.22 -20.15
CA ASP A 83 -11.79 -6.90 -20.76
C ASP A 83 -10.80 -6.95 -21.93
N GLY A 84 -10.01 -8.02 -22.00
CA GLY A 84 -8.85 -8.12 -22.88
C GLY A 84 -7.60 -7.45 -22.28
N HIS A 85 -6.44 -8.02 -22.57
CA HIS A 85 -5.17 -7.59 -21.97
C HIS A 85 -4.88 -6.11 -22.17
N THR A 86 -5.03 -5.60 -23.39
CA THR A 86 -4.73 -4.19 -23.74
C THR A 86 -5.63 -3.22 -22.96
N ALA A 87 -6.94 -3.47 -22.90
CA ALA A 87 -7.88 -2.61 -22.18
C ALA A 87 -7.66 -2.64 -20.68
N MET A 88 -7.38 -3.82 -20.13
CA MET A 88 -7.02 -3.99 -18.72
C MET A 88 -5.77 -3.17 -18.35
N ILE A 89 -4.69 -3.27 -19.13
CA ILE A 89 -3.43 -2.55 -18.87
C ILE A 89 -3.61 -1.03 -19.04
N GLN A 90 -4.34 -0.61 -20.08
CA GLN A 90 -4.70 0.79 -20.27
C GLN A 90 -5.45 1.34 -19.03
N ARG A 91 -6.41 0.58 -18.51
CA ARG A 91 -7.18 1.01 -17.34
C ARG A 91 -6.33 1.08 -16.07
N ALA A 92 -5.42 0.12 -15.85
CA ALA A 92 -4.46 0.19 -14.74
C ALA A 92 -3.58 1.45 -14.83
N TRP A 93 -3.11 1.78 -16.03
CA TRP A 93 -2.32 2.99 -16.28
C TRP A 93 -3.11 4.26 -15.96
N GLU A 94 -4.36 4.36 -16.40
CA GLU A 94 -5.26 5.49 -16.12
C GLU A 94 -5.47 5.69 -14.63
N LEU A 95 -5.81 4.62 -13.88
CA LEU A 95 -6.04 4.68 -12.44
C LEU A 95 -4.80 5.15 -11.68
N ILE A 96 -3.62 4.69 -12.08
CA ILE A 96 -2.35 5.11 -11.45
C ILE A 96 -2.02 6.57 -11.81
N ASN A 97 -2.34 7.03 -13.01
CA ASN A 97 -2.19 8.44 -13.39
C ASN A 97 -3.08 9.39 -12.58
N GLU A 98 -4.24 8.92 -12.15
CA GLU A 98 -5.14 9.69 -11.32
C GLU A 98 -4.72 9.71 -9.84
N ALA A 99 -3.83 8.80 -9.42
CA ALA A 99 -3.50 8.61 -8.01
C ALA A 99 -2.40 9.57 -7.53
N ASP A 100 -2.61 10.21 -6.39
CA ASP A 100 -1.57 10.91 -5.61
C ASP A 100 -0.75 9.90 -4.80
N ILE A 101 -1.44 8.89 -4.25
CA ILE A 101 -0.86 7.86 -3.39
C ILE A 101 -1.38 6.49 -3.85
N VAL A 102 -0.45 5.55 -4.05
CA VAL A 102 -0.76 4.14 -4.33
C VAL A 102 -0.39 3.31 -3.11
N VAL A 103 -1.32 2.50 -2.63
CA VAL A 103 -1.15 1.60 -1.49
C VAL A 103 -1.19 0.16 -1.99
N GLY A 104 -0.28 -0.68 -1.52
CA GLY A 104 -0.29 -2.10 -1.83
C GLY A 104 0.55 -2.92 -0.84
N TYR A 105 0.56 -4.23 -1.00
CA TYR A 105 1.36 -5.13 -0.17
C TYR A 105 2.47 -5.78 -0.99
N ASN A 106 3.73 -5.42 -0.74
CA ASN A 106 4.88 -5.72 -1.59
C ASN A 106 4.84 -5.01 -2.97
N SER A 107 4.05 -3.97 -3.08
CA SER A 107 3.78 -3.31 -4.35
C SER A 107 5.03 -2.72 -5.02
N GLN A 108 5.99 -2.19 -4.24
CA GLN A 108 7.26 -1.69 -4.79
C GLN A 108 8.14 -2.81 -5.36
N GLY A 109 8.07 -4.00 -4.75
CA GLY A 109 8.87 -5.15 -5.17
C GLY A 109 8.26 -5.95 -6.31
N PHE A 110 6.93 -5.91 -6.45
CA PHE A 110 6.19 -6.79 -7.34
C PHE A 110 5.22 -6.00 -8.24
N ASP A 111 4.07 -5.57 -7.72
CA ASP A 111 2.97 -5.03 -8.53
C ASP A 111 3.39 -3.90 -9.46
N MET A 112 4.03 -2.88 -8.91
CA MET A 112 4.41 -1.70 -9.71
C MET A 112 5.46 -2.02 -10.77
N LYS A 113 6.35 -2.98 -10.52
CA LYS A 113 7.34 -3.39 -11.53
C LYS A 113 6.71 -4.17 -12.67
N HIS A 114 5.76 -5.05 -12.37
CA HIS A 114 5.01 -5.78 -13.39
C HIS A 114 4.15 -4.83 -14.22
N LEU A 115 3.38 -3.95 -13.59
CA LEU A 115 2.58 -2.95 -14.30
C LEU A 115 3.44 -2.02 -15.17
N GLN A 116 4.57 -1.52 -14.67
CA GLN A 116 5.48 -0.68 -15.45
C GLN A 116 6.06 -1.42 -16.66
N ARG A 117 6.36 -2.73 -16.53
CA ARG A 117 6.75 -3.57 -17.66
C ARG A 117 5.62 -3.64 -18.70
N GLU A 118 4.38 -3.91 -18.26
CA GLU A 118 3.24 -3.97 -19.18
C GLU A 118 2.97 -2.62 -19.84
N PHE A 119 3.07 -1.50 -19.12
CA PHE A 119 2.94 -0.16 -19.69
C PHE A 119 3.97 0.10 -20.78
N LEU A 120 5.23 -0.27 -20.52
CA LEU A 120 6.30 -0.14 -21.51
C LEU A 120 6.04 -1.00 -22.75
N LEU A 121 5.61 -2.26 -22.57
CA LEU A 121 5.28 -3.17 -23.69
C LEU A 121 4.07 -2.71 -24.48
N ALA A 122 3.10 -2.06 -23.83
CA ALA A 122 1.93 -1.46 -24.49
C ALA A 122 2.21 -0.08 -25.11
N ASN A 123 3.46 0.39 -25.13
CA ASN A 123 3.86 1.73 -25.58
C ASN A 123 3.15 2.88 -24.84
N LEU A 124 2.75 2.66 -23.60
CA LEU A 124 2.27 3.71 -22.71
C LEU A 124 3.47 4.44 -22.08
N GLY A 125 3.35 5.74 -21.93
CA GLY A 125 4.37 6.53 -21.24
C GLY A 125 4.42 6.23 -19.73
N PRO A 126 5.44 6.76 -19.02
CA PRO A 126 5.45 6.71 -17.56
C PRO A 126 4.21 7.41 -17.00
N THR A 127 3.70 6.88 -15.91
CA THR A 127 2.58 7.49 -15.17
C THR A 127 2.98 8.81 -14.50
N THR A 128 2.00 9.62 -14.17
CA THR A 128 2.17 10.79 -13.30
C THR A 128 2.90 10.38 -12.01
N PRO A 129 3.83 11.18 -11.48
CA PRO A 129 4.49 10.86 -10.22
C PRO A 129 3.50 10.71 -9.06
N TYR A 130 3.51 9.57 -8.43
CA TYR A 130 2.71 9.24 -7.25
C TYR A 130 3.61 8.81 -6.08
N LYS A 131 3.06 8.74 -4.88
CA LYS A 131 3.74 8.17 -3.70
C LYS A 131 3.27 6.73 -3.49
N ASN A 132 4.22 5.80 -3.44
CA ASN A 132 3.90 4.39 -3.16
C ASN A 132 4.07 4.10 -1.66
N VAL A 133 3.01 3.60 -1.03
CA VAL A 133 2.97 3.13 0.36
C VAL A 133 2.94 1.60 0.34
N ASP A 134 4.10 0.98 0.48
CA ASP A 134 4.23 -0.48 0.55
C ASP A 134 4.08 -0.97 2.00
N LEU A 135 2.97 -1.63 2.27
CA LEU A 135 2.62 -2.10 3.62
C LEU A 135 3.54 -3.23 4.10
N LEU A 136 4.09 -4.06 3.20
CA LEU A 136 5.06 -5.08 3.58
C LEU A 136 6.33 -4.45 4.18
N HIS A 137 6.79 -3.35 3.59
CA HIS A 137 7.93 -2.61 4.12
C HIS A 137 7.61 -1.99 5.48
N ALA A 138 6.42 -1.41 5.65
CA ALA A 138 5.97 -0.89 6.94
C ALA A 138 5.88 -1.99 8.00
N VAL A 139 5.28 -3.13 7.66
CA VAL A 139 5.15 -4.30 8.55
C VAL A 139 6.52 -4.82 8.99
N LYS A 140 7.42 -5.07 8.06
CA LYS A 140 8.78 -5.56 8.36
C LYS A 140 9.59 -4.60 9.22
N ARG A 141 9.39 -3.30 9.03
CA ARG A 141 10.16 -2.26 9.74
C ARG A 141 9.66 -2.03 11.16
N GLN A 142 8.34 -2.04 11.37
CA GLN A 142 7.73 -1.64 12.64
C GLN A 142 7.37 -2.80 13.55
N PHE A 143 7.14 -3.98 12.98
CA PHE A 143 6.61 -5.12 13.74
C PHE A 143 7.43 -6.38 13.50
N ARG A 144 7.36 -7.29 14.47
CA ARG A 144 7.99 -8.60 14.36
C ARG A 144 6.93 -9.68 14.43
N PHE A 145 6.24 -9.87 13.31
CA PHE A 145 5.34 -11.02 13.15
C PHE A 145 6.12 -12.30 12.87
N VAL A 146 5.53 -13.45 13.17
CA VAL A 146 6.12 -14.77 12.84
C VAL A 146 6.24 -14.95 11.33
N SER A 147 5.26 -14.43 10.58
CA SER A 147 5.27 -14.36 9.12
C SER A 147 4.83 -12.98 8.65
N ASN A 148 5.50 -12.47 7.63
CA ASN A 148 5.13 -11.20 6.99
C ASN A 148 4.28 -11.41 5.73
N LYS A 149 3.63 -12.59 5.55
CA LYS A 149 2.63 -12.78 4.50
C LYS A 149 1.37 -12.00 4.86
N LEU A 150 0.72 -11.36 3.87
CA LEU A 150 -0.48 -10.57 4.08
C LEU A 150 -1.54 -11.34 4.89
N ASP A 151 -1.84 -12.55 4.47
CA ASP A 151 -2.83 -13.41 5.14
C ASP A 151 -2.52 -13.61 6.63
N TYR A 152 -1.27 -13.92 6.98
CA TYR A 152 -0.87 -14.07 8.38
C TYR A 152 -1.06 -12.79 9.19
N VAL A 153 -0.64 -11.64 8.63
CA VAL A 153 -0.70 -10.35 9.33
C VAL A 153 -2.14 -9.92 9.56
N VAL A 154 -3.00 -10.03 8.54
CA VAL A 154 -4.41 -9.63 8.67
C VAL A 154 -5.20 -10.54 9.60
N GLN A 155 -4.91 -11.85 9.63
CA GLN A 155 -5.51 -12.78 10.59
C GLN A 155 -5.06 -12.48 12.03
N ALA A 156 -3.75 -12.26 12.24
CA ALA A 156 -3.22 -11.91 13.56
C ALA A 156 -3.82 -10.59 14.09
N LEU A 157 -4.13 -9.65 13.22
CA LEU A 157 -4.79 -8.39 13.55
C LEU A 157 -6.33 -8.47 13.56
N LYS A 158 -6.93 -9.62 13.22
CA LYS A 158 -8.38 -9.86 13.12
C LYS A 158 -9.09 -8.92 12.13
N LEU A 159 -8.42 -8.60 11.01
CA LEU A 159 -8.96 -7.73 9.96
C LEU A 159 -9.74 -8.49 8.88
N GLY A 160 -9.72 -9.81 8.95
CA GLY A 160 -10.30 -10.73 7.99
C GLY A 160 -9.36 -11.88 7.67
N ALA A 161 -9.70 -12.65 6.68
CA ALA A 161 -8.86 -13.70 6.12
C ALA A 161 -8.89 -13.61 4.60
N LYS A 162 -7.85 -14.07 3.95
CA LYS A 162 -7.88 -14.28 2.50
C LYS A 162 -8.93 -15.33 2.14
N THR A 163 -9.55 -15.17 0.99
CA THR A 163 -10.38 -16.22 0.40
C THR A 163 -9.51 -17.45 0.16
N ALA A 164 -9.97 -18.60 0.65
CA ALA A 164 -9.28 -19.86 0.39
C ALA A 164 -9.34 -20.16 -1.12
N HIS A 165 -8.20 -20.40 -1.74
CA HIS A 165 -8.10 -20.76 -3.14
C HIS A 165 -7.29 -22.05 -3.33
N ALA A 166 -7.49 -22.72 -4.47
CA ALA A 166 -6.84 -23.99 -4.80
C ALA A 166 -5.33 -23.85 -5.17
N GLY A 167 -4.68 -22.75 -4.75
CA GLY A 167 -3.29 -22.48 -5.09
C GLY A 167 -3.09 -22.39 -6.61
N HIS A 168 -1.98 -22.90 -7.10
CA HIS A 168 -1.60 -22.86 -8.52
C HIS A 168 -2.69 -23.35 -9.49
N THR A 169 -3.54 -24.30 -9.06
CA THR A 169 -4.63 -24.84 -9.89
C THR A 169 -5.61 -23.75 -10.36
N LEU A 170 -5.90 -22.74 -9.53
CA LEU A 170 -6.78 -21.63 -9.92
C LEU A 170 -6.20 -20.87 -11.12
N TRP A 171 -4.91 -20.53 -11.10
CA TRP A 171 -4.24 -19.86 -12.23
C TRP A 171 -4.25 -20.69 -13.51
N VAL A 172 -3.99 -22.01 -13.41
CA VAL A 172 -4.04 -22.92 -14.56
C VAL A 172 -5.45 -22.95 -15.17
N GLN A 173 -6.48 -23.03 -14.35
CA GLN A 173 -7.88 -23.00 -14.82
C GLN A 173 -8.24 -21.66 -15.46
N CYS A 174 -7.82 -20.53 -14.88
CA CYS A 174 -8.02 -19.20 -15.49
C CYS A 174 -7.35 -19.12 -16.86
N MET A 175 -6.11 -19.55 -17.00
CA MET A 175 -5.39 -19.55 -18.29
C MET A 175 -6.02 -20.50 -19.31
N ALA A 176 -6.72 -21.55 -18.86
CA ALA A 176 -7.51 -22.42 -19.73
C ALA A 176 -8.88 -21.82 -20.12
N GLY A 177 -9.22 -20.63 -19.65
CA GLY A 177 -10.48 -19.94 -19.97
C GLY A 177 -11.70 -20.44 -19.18
N ASP A 178 -11.49 -21.11 -18.04
CA ASP A 178 -12.57 -21.60 -17.18
C ASP A 178 -13.27 -20.39 -16.51
N LYS A 179 -14.54 -20.19 -16.83
CA LYS A 179 -15.36 -19.07 -16.33
C LYS A 179 -15.53 -19.09 -14.82
N ASP A 180 -15.74 -20.26 -14.24
CA ASP A 180 -15.93 -20.39 -12.80
C ASP A 180 -14.61 -20.13 -12.05
N ALA A 181 -13.47 -20.43 -12.67
CA ALA A 181 -12.17 -20.07 -12.14
C ALA A 181 -11.96 -18.56 -12.17
N TRP A 182 -12.39 -17.87 -13.21
CA TRP A 182 -12.31 -16.42 -13.31
C TRP A 182 -13.21 -15.69 -12.30
N GLU A 183 -14.40 -16.20 -12.00
CA GLU A 183 -15.22 -15.65 -10.91
C GLU A 183 -14.53 -15.80 -9.55
N ARG A 184 -13.91 -16.97 -9.28
CA ARG A 184 -13.12 -17.16 -8.06
C ARG A 184 -11.88 -16.27 -8.01
N MET A 185 -11.21 -16.05 -9.14
CA MET A 185 -10.07 -15.13 -9.25
C MET A 185 -10.48 -13.69 -8.94
N LYS A 186 -11.63 -13.26 -9.48
CA LYS A 186 -12.22 -11.96 -9.20
C LYS A 186 -12.49 -11.77 -7.70
N GLU A 187 -13.20 -12.70 -7.08
CA GLU A 187 -13.47 -12.66 -5.64
C GLU A 187 -12.18 -12.59 -4.81
N TYR A 188 -11.19 -13.39 -5.18
CA TYR A 188 -9.90 -13.46 -4.52
C TYR A 188 -9.14 -12.12 -4.62
N ASN A 189 -8.94 -11.59 -5.82
CA ASN A 189 -8.17 -10.36 -6.05
C ASN A 189 -8.88 -9.12 -5.44
N MET A 190 -10.22 -9.02 -5.56
CA MET A 190 -11.00 -7.96 -4.90
C MET A 190 -10.89 -8.03 -3.37
N GLN A 191 -10.94 -9.25 -2.79
CA GLN A 191 -10.79 -9.43 -1.35
C GLN A 191 -9.40 -9.01 -0.87
N ASP A 192 -8.33 -9.29 -1.63
CA ASP A 192 -6.97 -8.88 -1.28
C ASP A 192 -6.83 -7.35 -1.21
N VAL A 193 -7.47 -6.61 -2.11
CA VAL A 193 -7.54 -5.14 -2.06
C VAL A 193 -8.27 -4.66 -0.80
N VAL A 194 -9.42 -5.25 -0.47
CA VAL A 194 -10.21 -4.88 0.72
C VAL A 194 -9.43 -5.10 2.01
N ILE A 195 -8.76 -6.24 2.16
CA ILE A 195 -7.98 -6.52 3.38
C ILE A 195 -6.69 -5.70 3.43
N THR A 196 -6.10 -5.36 2.28
CA THR A 196 -4.95 -4.46 2.18
C THR A 196 -5.33 -3.04 2.62
N GLU A 197 -6.48 -2.51 2.21
CA GLU A 197 -7.00 -1.22 2.68
C GLU A 197 -7.27 -1.23 4.20
N LYS A 198 -7.88 -2.30 4.72
CA LYS A 198 -8.08 -2.45 6.17
C LYS A 198 -6.76 -2.46 6.95
N LEU A 199 -5.76 -3.16 6.43
CA LEU A 199 -4.42 -3.18 7.02
C LEU A 199 -3.78 -1.80 6.96
N TYR A 200 -3.88 -1.09 5.83
CA TYR A 200 -3.37 0.29 5.68
C TYR A 200 -3.89 1.18 6.81
N PHE A 201 -5.19 1.26 7.03
CA PHE A 201 -5.76 2.08 8.10
C PHE A 201 -5.36 1.58 9.50
N ARG A 202 -5.22 0.27 9.68
CA ARG A 202 -4.82 -0.30 10.97
C ARG A 202 -3.43 0.09 11.40
N ILE A 203 -2.48 0.15 10.46
CA ILE A 203 -1.08 0.47 10.75
C ILE A 203 -0.70 1.91 10.36
N LEU A 204 -1.64 2.70 9.85
CA LEU A 204 -1.40 4.05 9.34
C LEU A 204 -0.53 4.92 10.28
N PRO A 205 -0.78 5.00 11.61
CA PRO A 205 0.03 5.82 12.52
C PRO A 205 1.47 5.32 12.71
N TRP A 206 1.80 4.11 12.27
CA TRP A 206 3.14 3.52 12.36
C TRP A 206 3.93 3.59 11.05
N ILE A 207 3.34 4.09 9.96
CA ILE A 207 4.02 4.18 8.67
C ILE A 207 4.98 5.37 8.67
N GLU A 208 6.26 5.17 8.99
CA GLU A 208 7.25 6.24 9.19
C GLU A 208 7.40 7.19 8.00
N LYS A 209 7.36 6.77 6.81
CA LYS A 209 7.54 7.60 5.62
C LYS A 209 6.24 7.81 4.86
N HIS A 210 5.13 7.81 5.60
CA HIS A 210 3.83 8.06 5.00
C HIS A 210 3.83 9.46 4.34
N PRO A 211 3.32 9.58 3.10
CA PRO A 211 3.13 10.87 2.47
C PRO A 211 2.23 11.75 3.34
N HIS A 212 2.58 13.02 3.47
CA HIS A 212 1.77 13.94 4.25
C HIS A 212 0.47 14.25 3.52
N ILE A 213 -0.63 13.59 3.90
CA ILE A 213 -1.94 13.74 3.22
C ILE A 213 -2.37 15.21 3.11
N GLY A 214 -2.15 16.00 4.16
CA GLY A 214 -2.47 17.43 4.14
C GLY A 214 -1.75 18.25 3.06
N MET A 215 -0.67 17.75 2.46
CA MET A 215 -0.01 18.40 1.32
C MET A 215 -0.78 18.31 0.01
N TYR A 216 -1.76 17.42 -0.05
CA TYR A 216 -2.66 17.23 -1.20
C TYR A 216 -4.03 17.88 -0.97
N MET A 217 -4.24 18.50 0.19
CA MET A 217 -5.48 19.18 0.56
C MET A 217 -5.36 20.68 0.35
N ASP A 218 -6.39 21.30 -0.17
CA ASP A 218 -6.49 22.77 -0.24
C ASP A 218 -6.96 23.31 1.11
N THR A 219 -5.99 23.64 1.97
CA THR A 219 -6.28 24.08 3.35
C THR A 219 -5.14 24.92 3.92
N ASP A 220 -5.48 25.96 4.65
CA ASP A 220 -4.54 26.87 5.35
C ASP A 220 -4.18 26.36 6.76
N HIS A 221 -4.72 25.24 7.20
CA HIS A 221 -4.52 24.73 8.55
C HIS A 221 -3.53 23.57 8.60
N ASP A 222 -2.79 23.49 9.71
CA ASP A 222 -1.96 22.33 10.01
C ASP A 222 -2.80 21.06 10.07
N ARG A 223 -2.39 20.03 9.32
CA ARG A 223 -3.09 18.76 9.19
C ARG A 223 -2.21 17.60 9.66
N CYS A 224 -2.86 16.60 10.23
CA CYS A 224 -2.18 15.35 10.53
C CYS A 224 -1.60 14.71 9.25
N PRO A 225 -0.30 14.39 9.22
CA PRO A 225 0.33 13.82 8.02
C PRO A 225 -0.26 12.46 7.63
N PHE A 226 -0.84 11.71 8.58
CA PHE A 226 -1.38 10.38 8.35
C PHE A 226 -2.85 10.41 7.89
N CYS A 227 -3.73 11.08 8.62
CA CYS A 227 -5.16 11.04 8.39
C CYS A 227 -5.77 12.36 7.88
N GLY A 228 -4.96 13.40 7.73
CA GLY A 228 -5.41 14.71 7.23
C GLY A 228 -6.28 15.51 8.21
N ALA A 229 -6.50 15.04 9.44
CA ALA A 229 -7.32 15.73 10.42
C ALA A 229 -6.68 17.03 10.92
N ALA A 230 -7.49 18.06 11.20
CA ALA A 230 -7.07 19.28 11.91
C ALA A 230 -7.09 19.09 13.44
N ALA A 231 -6.76 17.89 13.91
CA ALA A 231 -6.90 17.46 15.30
C ALA A 231 -5.53 17.18 15.93
N LEU A 232 -4.59 18.09 15.72
CA LEU A 232 -3.23 18.00 16.23
C LEU A 232 -3.12 18.73 17.58
N GLU A 233 -2.71 18.00 18.62
CA GLU A 233 -2.44 18.53 19.94
C GLU A 233 -0.94 18.58 20.19
N LEU A 234 -0.44 19.75 20.64
CA LEU A 234 0.96 19.93 21.03
C LEU A 234 1.24 19.16 22.31
N ASP A 235 2.22 18.24 22.24
CA ASP A 235 2.75 17.64 23.46
C ASP A 235 3.75 18.60 24.14
N LYS A 236 3.32 19.14 25.27
CA LYS A 236 4.14 20.04 26.09
C LYS A 236 5.14 19.32 26.98
N SER A 237 5.03 17.99 27.10
CA SER A 237 5.87 17.20 28.02
C SER A 237 7.21 16.81 27.40
N THR A 238 7.29 16.76 26.05
CA THR A 238 8.50 16.35 25.34
C THR A 238 8.65 17.02 23.99
N THR A 239 9.82 16.88 23.39
CA THR A 239 10.15 17.39 22.06
C THR A 239 10.87 16.32 21.26
N ALA A 240 10.71 16.33 19.93
CA ALA A 240 11.52 15.50 19.06
C ALA A 240 12.92 16.10 18.94
N LYS A 241 13.94 15.29 19.13
CA LYS A 241 15.35 15.69 19.06
C LYS A 241 16.00 15.13 17.80
N ALA A 242 16.70 15.95 17.08
CA ALA A 242 17.66 15.56 16.06
C ALA A 242 19.05 16.05 16.50
N TYR A 243 20.11 15.65 15.80
CA TYR A 243 21.50 15.90 16.23
C TYR A 243 21.75 17.26 16.87
N VAL A 244 21.26 18.34 16.27
CA VAL A 244 21.46 19.73 16.71
C VAL A 244 20.16 20.55 16.74
N SER A 245 19.01 19.91 16.67
CA SER A 245 17.74 20.61 16.56
C SER A 245 16.68 19.95 17.43
N THR A 246 15.77 20.76 17.94
CA THR A 246 14.56 20.31 18.63
C THR A 246 13.34 20.71 17.81
N TYR A 247 12.31 19.91 17.86
CA TYR A 247 11.05 20.13 17.17
C TYR A 247 9.90 19.90 18.13
N ASN A 248 8.85 20.68 18.00
CA ASN A 248 7.61 20.40 18.69
C ASN A 248 7.01 19.08 18.22
N LEU A 249 6.50 18.30 19.16
CA LEU A 249 5.76 17.06 18.88
C LEU A 249 4.27 17.33 18.97
N TYR A 250 3.54 16.72 18.04
CA TYR A 250 2.09 16.78 17.99
C TYR A 250 1.53 15.37 17.95
N LYS A 251 0.47 15.14 18.69
CA LYS A 251 -0.32 13.91 18.64
C LYS A 251 -1.66 14.21 17.98
N CYS A 252 -2.03 13.41 17.00
CA CYS A 252 -3.36 13.47 16.44
C CYS A 252 -4.37 12.77 17.36
N THR A 253 -5.46 13.43 17.73
CA THR A 253 -6.49 12.84 18.61
C THR A 253 -7.40 11.88 17.86
N GLU A 254 -7.43 11.91 16.52
CA GLU A 254 -8.23 10.97 15.73
C GLU A 254 -7.50 9.66 15.44
N CYS A 255 -6.31 9.70 14.83
CA CYS A 255 -5.58 8.49 14.45
C CYS A 255 -4.49 8.08 15.44
N SER A 256 -4.24 8.88 16.49
CA SER A 256 -3.16 8.70 17.46
C SER A 256 -1.74 8.78 16.89
N GLY A 257 -1.58 9.19 15.64
CA GLY A 257 -0.28 9.36 15.01
C GLY A 257 0.52 10.51 15.60
N TRP A 258 1.84 10.32 15.68
CA TRP A 258 2.78 11.34 16.15
C TRP A 258 3.45 12.03 14.98
N SER A 259 3.50 13.36 15.03
CA SER A 259 4.20 14.19 14.05
C SER A 259 5.05 15.24 14.73
N LYS A 260 6.01 15.80 13.99
CA LYS A 260 6.87 16.89 14.47
C LYS A 260 6.71 18.10 13.58
N SER A 261 6.92 19.31 14.16
CA SER A 261 6.93 20.55 13.39
C SER A 261 8.02 20.53 12.31
N THR A 262 7.80 21.26 11.22
CA THR A 262 8.83 21.50 10.20
C THR A 262 9.83 22.57 10.63
N PHE A 263 9.43 23.47 11.53
CA PHE A 263 10.29 24.52 12.06
C PHE A 263 11.15 23.99 13.20
N ARG A 264 12.44 24.32 13.14
CA ARG A 264 13.37 24.08 14.24
C ARG A 264 13.02 25.02 15.38
N GLY A 265 12.76 24.52 16.57
CA GLY A 265 12.90 25.33 17.77
C GLY A 265 14.36 25.78 17.88
N ARG A 266 14.62 27.04 18.16
CA ARG A 266 15.96 27.43 18.61
C ARG A 266 16.25 26.65 19.89
N ALA A 267 17.25 25.77 19.84
CA ALA A 267 17.87 25.35 21.09
C ALA A 267 18.42 26.63 21.72
N GLU A 268 17.92 26.99 22.89
CA GLU A 268 18.55 28.01 23.69
C GLU A 268 20.02 27.66 23.83
N ASP A 269 20.86 28.58 23.46
CA ASP A 269 22.29 28.59 23.50
C ASP A 269 22.99 27.41 24.17
N LYS A 270 23.90 26.74 23.48
CA LYS A 270 24.91 25.74 23.92
C LYS A 270 24.70 24.28 23.55
N LEU A 271 24.20 23.99 22.37
CA LEU A 271 24.40 22.64 21.82
C LEU A 271 25.74 22.60 21.04
N PHE A 272 26.76 22.05 21.68
CA PHE A 272 27.99 21.70 20.98
C PHE A 272 27.79 20.46 20.14
N VAL A 273 28.12 20.54 18.86
CA VAL A 273 28.17 19.39 17.96
C VAL A 273 29.25 18.42 18.46
N ALA A 274 28.95 17.14 18.53
CA ALA A 274 29.96 16.13 18.82
C ALA A 274 31.13 16.31 17.85
N LYS A 275 32.37 16.29 18.40
CA LYS A 275 33.60 16.54 17.67
C LYS A 275 33.70 15.59 16.47
N VAL A 276 33.60 16.13 15.27
CA VAL A 276 33.91 15.37 14.07
C VAL A 276 35.41 15.04 14.10
N LYS A 277 35.80 13.77 14.04
CA LYS A 277 37.20 13.41 13.77
C LYS A 277 37.51 13.93 12.36
N VAL A 278 38.25 15.02 12.28
CA VAL A 278 38.92 15.39 11.05
C VAL A 278 40.04 14.36 10.88
N SER A 279 39.89 13.45 9.92
CA SER A 279 40.98 12.63 9.46
C SER A 279 42.03 13.56 8.81
N GLN A 280 43.24 13.62 9.42
CA GLN A 280 44.41 14.19 8.76
C GLN A 280 44.79 13.37 7.57
#